data_eb3642c5cf2aaa81fac1e7cb93132558
#
_entry.id   eb3642c5cf2aaa81fac1e7cb93132558
#
_cell.length_a   1.000
_cell.length_b   1.000
_cell.length_c   1.000
_cell.angle_alpha   90.00
_cell.angle_beta   90.00
_cell.angle_gamma   90.00
#
_symmetry.space_group_name_H-M   'P 1'
#
loop_
_entity.id
_entity.type
_entity.pdbx_description
1 polymer ?
#
loop_
_entity_poly.entity_id
_entity_poly.type
_entity_poly.pdbx_seq_one_letter_code
_entity_poly.pdbx_strand_id
1 'polypeptide(L)'
;MLNTKIETIQDYFKTRPVLKAYLFGSYVRGEADDTSDIDILVDLDYSQKIGLQFIQMKIDLEKLLNLKVDLVSSKGLSKYIKPIVDREKELIYAR
;
A
#
# COMPACT_ATOMS: atom_id res chain seq x y z
N MET A 1 11.52 -11.98 -1.62
CA MET A 1 11.21 -12.05 -0.19
C MET A 1 10.39 -10.85 0.24
N LEU A 2 9.47 -11.05 1.18
CA LEU A 2 8.58 -9.97 1.62
C LEU A 2 9.32 -8.80 2.26
N ASN A 3 10.35 -9.07 3.06
CA ASN A 3 11.12 -8.01 3.72
C ASN A 3 11.77 -7.07 2.71
N THR A 4 12.30 -7.59 1.62
CA THR A 4 12.88 -6.77 0.55
C THR A 4 11.83 -5.91 -0.12
N LYS A 5 10.64 -6.46 -0.34
CA LYS A 5 9.52 -5.72 -0.91
C LYS A 5 9.08 -4.58 0.01
N ILE A 6 9.00 -4.84 1.31
CA ILE A 6 8.64 -3.81 2.29
C ILE A 6 9.67 -2.68 2.29
N GLU A 7 10.97 -3.00 2.27
CA GLU A 7 12.02 -1.98 2.22
C GLU A 7 11.91 -1.12 0.97
N THR A 8 11.63 -1.74 -0.18
CA THR A 8 11.42 -1.01 -1.43
C THR A 8 10.24 -0.05 -1.33
N ILE A 9 9.14 -0.51 -0.75
CA ILE A 9 7.95 0.31 -0.53
C ILE A 9 8.26 1.48 0.40
N GLN A 10 8.94 1.22 1.50
CA GLN A 10 9.31 2.24 2.48
C GLN A 10 10.16 3.33 1.82
N ASP A 11 11.18 2.94 1.07
CA ASP A 11 12.06 3.88 0.40
C ASP A 11 11.30 4.73 -0.62
N TYR A 12 10.40 4.10 -1.37
CA TYR A 12 9.59 4.81 -2.36
C TYR A 12 8.71 5.88 -1.70
N PHE A 13 8.05 5.54 -0.59
CA PHE A 13 7.12 6.47 0.05
C PHE A 13 7.79 7.64 0.76
N LYS A 14 9.08 7.59 1.03
CA LYS A 14 9.80 8.67 1.71
C LYS A 14 9.68 10.01 1.01
N THR A 15 9.54 10.01 -0.31
CA THR A 15 9.45 11.23 -1.12
C THR A 15 8.08 11.44 -1.73
N ARG A 16 7.08 10.73 -1.22
CA ARG A 16 5.70 10.81 -1.73
C ARG A 16 4.76 11.38 -0.66
N PRO A 17 3.56 11.86 -1.05
CA PRO A 17 2.62 12.43 -0.09
C PRO A 17 1.87 11.34 0.68
N VAL A 18 2.63 10.49 1.37
CA VAL A 18 2.12 9.36 2.16
C VAL A 18 2.56 9.53 3.61
N LEU A 19 1.62 9.55 4.52
CA LEU A 19 1.89 9.64 5.96
C LEU A 19 2.15 8.27 6.57
N LYS A 20 1.35 7.30 6.21
CA LYS A 20 1.48 5.92 6.68
C LYS A 20 1.08 4.96 5.57
N ALA A 21 1.64 3.77 5.60
CA ALA A 21 1.26 2.69 4.69
C ALA A 21 1.16 1.38 5.45
N TYR A 22 0.23 0.54 5.03
CA TYR A 22 -0.06 -0.74 5.66
C TYR A 22 -0.18 -1.81 4.59
N LEU A 23 0.23 -3.03 4.93
CA LEU A 23 -0.14 -4.21 4.15
C LEU A 23 -1.44 -4.79 4.69
N PHE A 24 -2.27 -5.31 3.80
CA PHE A 24 -3.44 -6.11 4.16
C PHE A 24 -3.64 -7.21 3.12
N GLY A 25 -4.68 -8.00 3.25
CA GLY A 25 -4.98 -9.04 2.28
C GLY A 25 -4.10 -10.29 2.42
N SER A 26 -3.88 -10.98 1.31
CA SER A 26 -3.25 -12.31 1.31
C SER A 26 -1.84 -12.32 1.88
N TYR A 27 -1.06 -11.25 1.68
CA TYR A 27 0.31 -11.19 2.23
C TYR A 27 0.32 -11.13 3.76
N VAL A 28 -0.70 -10.54 4.36
CA VAL A 28 -0.81 -10.48 5.83
C VAL A 28 -1.34 -11.79 6.39
N ARG A 29 -2.27 -12.42 5.66
CA ARG A 29 -2.88 -13.68 6.12
C ARG A 29 -2.00 -14.91 5.91
N GLY A 30 -0.83 -14.76 5.28
CA GLY A 30 0.04 -15.89 4.97
C GLY A 30 -0.47 -16.76 3.82
N GLU A 31 -1.33 -16.22 2.97
CA GLU A 31 -1.95 -16.93 1.85
C GLU A 31 -1.34 -16.57 0.50
N ALA A 32 -0.37 -15.64 0.49
CA ALA A 32 0.20 -15.15 -0.76
C ALA A 32 1.16 -16.17 -1.37
N ASP A 33 1.18 -16.20 -2.71
CA ASP A 33 2.17 -16.92 -3.50
C ASP A 33 2.83 -15.95 -4.48
N ASP A 34 3.65 -16.48 -5.40
CA ASP A 34 4.40 -15.66 -6.35
C ASP A 34 3.51 -14.87 -7.32
N THR A 35 2.25 -15.27 -7.47
CA THR A 35 1.30 -14.63 -8.39
C THR A 35 0.30 -13.74 -7.68
N SER A 36 0.34 -13.65 -6.36
CA SER A 36 -0.61 -12.86 -5.59
C SER A 36 -0.36 -11.37 -5.76
N ASP A 37 -1.45 -10.59 -5.83
CA ASP A 37 -1.37 -9.14 -5.77
C ASP A 37 -0.95 -8.72 -4.38
N ILE A 38 -0.22 -7.62 -4.28
CA ILE A 38 0.10 -7.02 -2.99
C ILE A 38 -0.88 -5.89 -2.72
N ASP A 39 -1.53 -5.93 -1.56
CA ASP A 39 -2.55 -4.95 -1.17
C ASP A 39 -1.93 -3.95 -0.19
N ILE A 40 -1.93 -2.68 -0.57
CA ILE A 40 -1.32 -1.61 0.20
C ILE A 40 -2.36 -0.53 0.48
N LEU A 41 -2.55 -0.23 1.77
CA LEU A 41 -3.40 0.87 2.22
C LEU A 41 -2.52 2.04 2.59
N VAL A 42 -2.85 3.23 2.11
CA VAL A 42 -2.07 4.44 2.41
C VAL A 42 -2.95 5.51 3.05
N ASP A 43 -2.38 6.19 4.05
CA ASP A 43 -2.91 7.43 4.58
C ASP A 43 -2.17 8.55 3.85
N LEU A 44 -2.88 9.29 3.00
CA LEU A 44 -2.28 10.32 2.17
C LEU A 44 -2.15 11.64 2.90
N ASP A 45 -1.11 12.39 2.55
CA ASP A 45 -0.89 13.75 3.03
C ASP A 45 -1.66 14.72 2.14
N TYR A 46 -2.90 15.04 2.54
CA TYR A 46 -3.77 15.91 1.78
C TYR A 46 -3.39 17.40 1.85
N SER A 47 -2.34 17.75 2.60
CA SER A 47 -1.77 19.09 2.53
C SER A 47 -1.05 19.32 1.20
N GLN A 48 -0.76 18.24 0.47
CA GLN A 48 -0.17 18.29 -0.86
C GLN A 48 -1.20 17.88 -1.90
N LYS A 49 -0.98 18.30 -3.15
CA LYS A 49 -1.83 17.85 -4.26
C LYS A 49 -1.58 16.37 -4.51
N ILE A 50 -2.63 15.57 -4.43
CA ILE A 50 -2.53 14.14 -4.72
C ILE A 50 -2.76 13.89 -6.21
N GLY A 51 -3.94 14.24 -6.71
CA GLY A 51 -4.25 14.15 -8.14
C GLY A 51 -3.78 12.86 -8.78
N LEU A 52 -3.09 13.01 -9.90
CA LEU A 52 -2.57 11.87 -10.67
C LEU A 52 -1.41 11.15 -9.98
N GLN A 53 -0.84 11.70 -8.92
CA GLN A 53 0.22 11.04 -8.17
C GLN A 53 -0.24 9.69 -7.61
N PHE A 54 -1.51 9.55 -7.25
CA PHE A 54 -2.02 8.30 -6.71
C PHE A 54 -1.89 7.17 -7.73
N ILE A 55 -2.31 7.43 -8.97
CA ILE A 55 -2.19 6.45 -10.05
C ILE A 55 -0.72 6.21 -10.37
N GLN A 56 0.10 7.26 -10.38
CA GLN A 56 1.52 7.14 -10.66
C GLN A 56 2.22 6.28 -9.60
N MET A 57 1.84 6.43 -8.33
CA MET A 57 2.41 5.59 -7.27
C MET A 57 2.10 4.11 -7.47
N LYS A 58 0.89 3.79 -7.90
CA LYS A 58 0.55 2.39 -8.23
C LYS A 58 1.43 1.86 -9.34
N ILE A 59 1.56 2.61 -10.42
CA ILE A 59 2.38 2.21 -11.58
C ILE A 59 3.83 2.02 -11.16
N ASP A 60 4.38 2.97 -10.41
CA ASP A 60 5.77 2.91 -9.96
C ASP A 60 6.03 1.69 -9.08
N LEU A 61 5.13 1.43 -8.14
CA LEU A 61 5.26 0.29 -7.23
C LEU A 61 5.18 -1.03 -7.98
N GLU A 62 4.30 -1.12 -8.97
CA GLU A 62 4.20 -2.34 -9.79
C GLU A 62 5.50 -2.61 -10.53
N LYS A 63 6.16 -1.56 -11.04
CA LYS A 63 7.45 -1.70 -11.70
C LYS A 63 8.55 -2.09 -10.72
N LEU A 64 8.59 -1.45 -9.57
CA LEU A 64 9.61 -1.70 -8.57
C LEU A 64 9.51 -3.10 -7.97
N LEU A 65 8.29 -3.56 -7.74
CA LEU A 65 8.05 -4.86 -7.09
C LEU A 65 7.89 -6.01 -8.09
N ASN A 66 7.69 -5.69 -9.36
CA ASN A 66 7.40 -6.67 -10.41
C ASN A 66 6.19 -7.54 -10.05
N LEU A 67 5.15 -6.91 -9.52
CA LEU A 67 3.90 -7.53 -9.07
C LEU A 67 2.76 -6.57 -9.37
N LYS A 68 1.54 -7.11 -9.41
CA LYS A 68 0.36 -6.26 -9.38
C LYS A 68 0.20 -5.69 -7.98
N VAL A 69 -0.09 -4.39 -7.91
CA VAL A 69 -0.30 -3.67 -6.66
C VAL A 69 -1.72 -3.15 -6.62
N ASP A 70 -2.44 -3.51 -5.56
CA ASP A 70 -3.74 -2.91 -5.26
C ASP A 70 -3.51 -1.80 -4.24
N LEU A 71 -3.44 -0.57 -4.72
CA LEU A 71 -3.17 0.59 -3.88
C LEU A 71 -4.48 1.28 -3.53
N VAL A 72 -4.77 1.38 -2.24
CA VAL A 72 -6.02 1.93 -1.73
C VAL A 72 -5.73 3.03 -0.73
N SER A 73 -6.44 4.15 -0.84
CA SER A 73 -6.36 5.19 0.18
C SER A 73 -7.32 4.89 1.32
N SER A 74 -6.96 5.29 2.55
CA SER A 74 -7.81 5.07 3.71
C SER A 74 -9.19 5.72 3.56
N LYS A 75 -9.25 6.90 2.91
CA LYS A 75 -10.52 7.58 2.65
C LYS A 75 -11.34 6.93 1.55
N GLY A 76 -10.71 6.10 0.71
CA GLY A 76 -11.39 5.42 -0.39
C GLY A 76 -12.00 4.08 -0.01
N LEU A 77 -11.76 3.58 1.20
CA LEU A 77 -12.33 2.31 1.64
C LEU A 77 -13.83 2.44 1.87
N SER A 78 -14.60 1.44 1.39
CA SER A 78 -16.01 1.38 1.71
C SER A 78 -16.20 1.06 3.19
N LYS A 79 -17.33 1.50 3.75
CA LYS A 79 -17.64 1.25 5.15
C LYS A 79 -17.81 -0.25 5.47
N TYR A 80 -18.04 -1.07 4.45
CA TYR A 80 -18.20 -2.51 4.61
C TYR A 80 -16.85 -3.23 4.67
N ILE A 81 -15.87 -2.73 3.95
CA ILE A 81 -14.53 -3.33 3.85
C ILE A 81 -13.62 -2.81 4.96
N LYS A 82 -13.80 -1.55 5.36
CA LYS A 82 -12.92 -0.89 6.33
C LYS A 82 -12.72 -1.69 7.62
N PRO A 83 -13.77 -2.24 8.28
CA PRO A 83 -13.55 -3.02 9.51
C PRO A 83 -12.68 -4.26 9.30
N ILE A 84 -12.79 -4.89 8.14
CA ILE A 84 -12.00 -6.08 7.82
C ILE A 84 -10.54 -5.70 7.65
N VAL A 85 -10.27 -4.64 6.88
CA VAL A 85 -8.92 -4.16 6.66
C VAL A 85 -8.29 -3.66 7.96
N ASP A 86 -9.04 -2.92 8.77
CA ASP A 86 -8.52 -2.38 10.04
C ASP A 86 -8.12 -3.48 11.02
N ARG A 87 -8.77 -4.64 10.96
CA ARG A 87 -8.42 -5.77 11.83
C ARG A 87 -7.18 -6.52 11.38
N GLU A 88 -6.90 -6.57 10.06
CA GLU A 88 -5.79 -7.37 9.55
C GLU A 88 -4.57 -6.55 9.14
N LYS A 89 -4.71 -5.25 8.91
CA LYS A 89 -3.63 -4.43 8.35
C LYS A 89 -2.42 -4.39 9.27
N GLU A 90 -1.24 -4.37 8.67
CA GLU A 90 0.02 -4.24 9.39
C GLU A 90 0.76 -3.00 8.90
N LEU A 91 1.19 -2.15 9.82
CA LEU A 91 1.93 -0.93 9.51
C LEU A 91 3.30 -1.30 8.94
N ILE A 92 3.61 -0.77 7.75
CA ILE A 92 4.91 -0.99 7.11
C ILE A 92 5.68 0.30 6.89
N TYR A 93 5.03 1.46 6.98
CA TYR A 93 5.70 2.75 6.80
C TYR A 93 4.96 3.82 7.59
N ALA A 94 5.73 4.67 8.27
CA ALA A 94 5.24 5.88 8.92
C ALA A 94 6.26 6.98 8.72
N ARG A 95 5.77 8.15 8.27
CA ARG A 95 6.61 9.33 8.05
C ARG A 95 7.21 9.84 9.35
#